data_83897f136617d6a27e4aa2c68ea00906
#
_entry.id   83897f136617d6a27e4aa2c68ea00906
#
_cell.length_a   1.000
_cell.length_b   1.000
_cell.length_c   1.000
_cell.angle_alpha   90.00
_cell.angle_beta   90.00
_cell.angle_gamma   90.00
#
_symmetry.space_group_name_H-M   'P 1'
#
loop_
_entity.id
_entity.type
_entity.pdbx_description
1 polymer ?
#
loop_
_entity_poly.entity_id
_entity_poly.type
_entity_poly.pdbx_seq_one_letter_code
_entity_poly.pdbx_strand_id
1 'polypeptide(L)'
;FILLILLGATMHKSLLVVIPLYFLASRCWKKWQLVLAALFCSTFFFLQDFYLKLVVFLYPTYEDTEYLEGGTSMINILRCAAVLVLALLCYKKCVKENIRNRFYFYCNLGALVMYVCCSFLPIISRIGYYLTITHIFFLPALVNGIENEKLRKLCRAGVILAGIVYFAVFILMKAGENGLRILPYQTFLFHEMVPILSDVT
;
A
#
# COMPACT_ATOMS: atom_id res chain seq x y z
N PHE A 1 -19.82 5.90 -1.50
CA PHE A 1 -18.58 5.09 -1.43
C PHE A 1 -18.78 3.71 -2.07
N ILE A 2 -19.69 2.85 -1.53
CA ILE A 2 -19.89 1.47 -2.02
C ILE A 2 -20.23 1.44 -3.51
N LEU A 3 -21.16 2.30 -3.99
CA LEU A 3 -21.52 2.38 -5.40
C LEU A 3 -20.33 2.70 -6.31
N LEU A 4 -19.44 3.58 -5.90
CA LEU A 4 -18.22 3.89 -6.65
C LEU A 4 -17.25 2.70 -6.70
N ILE A 5 -17.12 1.97 -5.60
CA ILE A 5 -16.30 0.75 -5.57
C ILE A 5 -16.91 -0.34 -6.48
N LEU A 6 -18.22 -0.52 -6.44
CA LEU A 6 -18.91 -1.47 -7.33
C LEU A 6 -18.76 -1.09 -8.80
N LEU A 7 -18.88 0.19 -9.12
CA LEU A 7 -18.62 0.69 -10.48
C LEU A 7 -17.16 0.44 -10.89
N GLY A 8 -16.18 0.75 -10.03
CA GLY A 8 -14.78 0.46 -10.31
C GLY A 8 -14.47 -1.03 -10.40
N ALA A 9 -15.20 -1.89 -9.67
CA ALA A 9 -15.03 -3.33 -9.70
C ALA A 9 -15.45 -3.95 -11.05
N THR A 10 -16.26 -3.26 -11.86
CA THR A 10 -16.54 -3.67 -13.23
C THR A 10 -15.29 -3.64 -14.11
N MET A 11 -14.36 -2.73 -13.81
CA MET A 11 -13.07 -2.61 -14.49
C MET A 11 -11.99 -3.47 -13.83
N HIS A 12 -12.00 -3.54 -12.48
CA HIS A 12 -10.96 -4.25 -11.75
C HIS A 12 -11.52 -4.92 -10.49
N LYS A 13 -11.78 -6.22 -10.56
CA LYS A 13 -12.44 -7.01 -9.50
C LYS A 13 -11.77 -6.91 -8.12
N SER A 14 -10.43 -6.75 -8.07
CA SER A 14 -9.71 -6.63 -6.79
C SER A 14 -10.12 -5.40 -5.97
N LEU A 15 -10.77 -4.42 -6.58
CA LEU A 15 -11.27 -3.24 -5.87
C LEU A 15 -12.32 -3.58 -4.81
N LEU A 16 -13.03 -4.70 -4.94
CA LEU A 16 -14.01 -5.16 -3.95
C LEU A 16 -13.41 -5.35 -2.55
N VAL A 17 -12.12 -5.67 -2.47
CA VAL A 17 -11.40 -5.83 -1.20
C VAL A 17 -11.34 -4.53 -0.41
N VAL A 18 -11.45 -3.37 -1.05
CA VAL A 18 -11.45 -2.07 -0.38
C VAL A 18 -12.63 -1.91 0.57
N ILE A 19 -13.79 -2.52 0.26
CA ILE A 19 -15.01 -2.40 1.10
C ILE A 19 -14.73 -2.93 2.51
N PRO A 20 -14.37 -4.21 2.73
CA PRO A 20 -14.10 -4.72 4.07
C PRO A 20 -12.91 -4.05 4.75
N LEU A 21 -11.84 -3.73 4.01
CA LEU A 21 -10.66 -3.08 4.56
C LEU A 21 -10.97 -1.68 5.12
N TYR A 22 -11.71 -0.87 4.37
CA TYR A 22 -12.09 0.48 4.81
C TYR A 22 -13.10 0.43 5.95
N PHE A 23 -13.99 -0.55 5.95
CA PHE A 23 -14.90 -0.77 7.07
C PHE A 23 -14.13 -1.12 8.35
N LEU A 24 -13.14 -2.02 8.27
CA LEU A 24 -12.26 -2.34 9.39
C LEU A 24 -11.46 -1.12 9.88
N ALA A 25 -10.88 -0.35 8.95
CA ALA A 25 -10.10 0.84 9.28
C ALA A 25 -10.94 1.96 9.91
N SER A 26 -12.25 2.03 9.61
CA SER A 26 -13.15 3.04 10.16
C SER A 26 -13.59 2.76 11.61
N ARG A 27 -13.38 1.54 12.12
CA ARG A 27 -13.81 1.17 13.48
C ARG A 27 -12.90 1.77 14.55
N CYS A 28 -13.51 2.03 15.72
CA CYS A 28 -12.76 2.31 16.95
C CYS A 28 -12.34 1.00 17.58
N TRP A 29 -11.10 0.61 17.41
CA TRP A 29 -10.56 -0.63 17.96
C TRP A 29 -10.29 -0.53 19.47
N LYS A 30 -10.81 -1.47 20.24
CA LYS A 30 -10.47 -1.64 21.66
C LYS A 30 -9.14 -2.40 21.76
N LYS A 31 -8.39 -2.22 22.86
CA LYS A 31 -7.09 -2.87 23.06
C LYS A 31 -7.13 -4.39 22.87
N TRP A 32 -8.13 -5.06 23.42
CA TRP A 32 -8.29 -6.52 23.29
C TRP A 32 -8.55 -6.96 21.84
N GLN A 33 -9.27 -6.14 21.05
CA GLN A 33 -9.50 -6.43 19.63
C GLN A 33 -8.20 -6.30 18.82
N LEU A 34 -7.33 -5.35 19.17
CA LEU A 34 -6.00 -5.23 18.56
C LEU A 34 -5.12 -6.45 18.87
N VAL A 35 -5.21 -6.97 20.12
CA VAL A 35 -4.52 -8.21 20.49
C VAL A 35 -5.03 -9.39 19.69
N LEU A 36 -6.34 -9.55 19.56
CA LEU A 36 -6.92 -10.61 18.71
C LEU A 36 -6.53 -10.47 17.25
N ALA A 37 -6.52 -9.24 16.72
CA ALA A 37 -6.07 -9.00 15.35
C ALA A 37 -4.58 -9.35 15.18
N ALA A 38 -3.72 -9.03 16.15
CA ALA A 38 -2.31 -9.41 16.14
C ALA A 38 -2.13 -10.93 16.18
N LEU A 39 -2.88 -11.63 17.04
CA LEU A 39 -2.89 -13.10 17.09
C LEU A 39 -3.36 -13.71 15.76
N PHE A 40 -4.41 -13.17 15.17
CA PHE A 40 -4.86 -13.59 13.84
C PHE A 40 -3.77 -13.34 12.77
N CYS A 41 -3.14 -12.18 12.77
CA CYS A 41 -2.06 -11.87 11.83
C CYS A 41 -0.85 -12.81 12.02
N SER A 42 -0.57 -13.28 13.24
CA SER A 42 0.51 -14.23 13.47
C SER A 42 0.27 -15.59 12.78
N THR A 43 -1.00 -15.98 12.56
CA THR A 43 -1.31 -17.23 11.84
C THR A 43 -0.79 -17.23 10.40
N PHE A 44 -0.63 -16.05 9.77
CA PHE A 44 -0.06 -15.95 8.43
C PHE A 44 1.40 -16.42 8.35
N PHE A 45 2.15 -16.34 9.45
CA PHE A 45 3.51 -16.88 9.48
C PHE A 45 3.55 -18.40 9.60
N PHE A 46 2.60 -18.99 10.33
CA PHE A 46 2.59 -20.43 10.60
C PHE A 46 1.80 -21.24 9.56
N LEU A 47 0.83 -20.63 8.90
CA LEU A 47 -0.10 -21.27 7.98
C LEU A 47 0.02 -20.73 6.54
N GLN A 48 1.22 -20.37 6.10
CA GLN A 48 1.45 -19.78 4.77
C GLN A 48 0.91 -20.66 3.65
N ASP A 49 1.23 -21.95 3.65
CA ASP A 49 0.80 -22.91 2.63
C ASP A 49 -0.72 -23.05 2.56
N PHE A 50 -1.38 -23.00 3.73
CA PHE A 50 -2.85 -23.03 3.79
C PHE A 50 -3.45 -21.79 3.11
N TYR A 51 -2.95 -20.60 3.45
CA TYR A 51 -3.43 -19.35 2.86
C TYR A 51 -3.12 -19.27 1.36
N LEU A 52 -1.96 -19.77 0.93
CA LEU A 52 -1.61 -19.82 -0.48
C LEU A 52 -2.57 -20.72 -1.26
N LYS A 53 -2.84 -21.95 -0.77
CA LYS A 53 -3.84 -22.87 -1.36
C LYS A 53 -5.22 -22.25 -1.41
N LEU A 54 -5.62 -21.49 -0.37
CA LEU A 54 -6.90 -20.78 -0.35
C LEU A 54 -6.96 -19.70 -1.43
N VAL A 55 -5.88 -18.96 -1.66
CA VAL A 55 -5.81 -17.92 -2.72
C VAL A 55 -5.89 -18.59 -4.10
N VAL A 56 -5.15 -19.67 -4.35
CA VAL A 56 -5.21 -20.42 -5.62
C VAL A 56 -6.60 -20.98 -5.85
N PHE A 57 -7.24 -21.53 -4.81
CA PHE A 57 -8.61 -22.03 -4.90
C PHE A 57 -9.62 -20.93 -5.29
N LEU A 58 -9.48 -19.71 -4.72
CA LEU A 58 -10.35 -18.57 -5.04
C LEU A 58 -10.03 -17.93 -6.39
N TYR A 59 -8.78 -18.01 -6.82
CA TYR A 59 -8.27 -17.42 -8.05
C TYR A 59 -7.37 -18.42 -8.80
N PRO A 60 -7.95 -19.42 -9.50
CA PRO A 60 -7.17 -20.45 -10.22
C PRO A 60 -6.22 -19.88 -11.28
N THR A 61 -6.51 -18.67 -11.76
CA THR A 61 -5.67 -17.97 -12.75
C THR A 61 -4.25 -17.65 -12.25
N TYR A 62 -3.98 -17.77 -10.95
CA TYR A 62 -2.64 -17.58 -10.38
C TYR A 62 -1.83 -18.89 -10.33
N GLU A 63 -2.47 -20.05 -10.56
CA GLU A 63 -1.79 -21.32 -10.63
C GLU A 63 -0.77 -21.30 -11.78
N ASP A 64 0.45 -21.75 -11.52
CA ASP A 64 1.56 -21.81 -12.50
C ASP A 64 2.01 -20.46 -13.11
N THR A 65 1.74 -19.34 -12.44
CA THR A 65 2.23 -18.02 -12.86
C THR A 65 3.39 -17.53 -11.98
N GLU A 66 4.30 -16.73 -12.56
CA GLU A 66 5.35 -15.99 -11.81
C GLU A 66 4.77 -15.10 -10.68
N TYR A 67 3.48 -14.84 -10.72
CA TYR A 67 2.77 -14.08 -9.68
C TYR A 67 2.61 -14.85 -8.36
N LEU A 68 2.84 -16.17 -8.33
CA LEU A 68 2.90 -16.96 -7.08
C LEU A 68 4.20 -16.74 -6.30
N GLU A 69 5.23 -16.20 -6.93
CA GLU A 69 6.44 -15.79 -6.25
C GLU A 69 6.18 -14.49 -5.47
N GLY A 70 5.66 -14.66 -4.26
CA GLY A 70 5.47 -13.55 -3.32
C GLY A 70 6.82 -12.89 -3.03
N GLY A 71 6.83 -11.57 -2.89
CA GLY A 71 8.03 -10.82 -2.60
C GLY A 71 7.84 -9.78 -1.51
N THR A 72 8.77 -9.74 -0.56
CA THR A 72 8.76 -8.72 0.49
C THR A 72 9.16 -7.37 -0.08
N SER A 73 8.23 -6.44 -0.16
CA SER A 73 8.52 -5.08 -0.59
C SER A 73 9.09 -4.25 0.56
N MET A 74 10.40 -4.29 0.77
CA MET A 74 11.09 -3.54 1.83
C MET A 74 10.81 -2.03 1.74
N ILE A 75 10.71 -1.47 0.54
CA ILE A 75 10.40 -0.05 0.33
C ILE A 75 9.01 0.29 0.90
N ASN A 76 8.02 -0.57 0.66
CA ASN A 76 6.66 -0.36 1.17
C ASN A 76 6.60 -0.51 2.70
N ILE A 77 7.33 -1.47 3.27
CA ILE A 77 7.46 -1.65 4.72
C ILE A 77 8.09 -0.40 5.34
N LEU A 78 9.23 0.06 4.83
CA LEU A 78 9.92 1.25 5.33
C LEU A 78 9.05 2.49 5.22
N ARG A 79 8.34 2.68 4.11
CA ARG A 79 7.41 3.79 3.94
C ARG A 79 6.29 3.77 4.99
N CYS A 80 5.63 2.63 5.18
CA CYS A 80 4.56 2.51 6.17
C CYS A 80 5.08 2.65 7.60
N ALA A 81 6.27 2.14 7.91
CA ALA A 81 6.93 2.28 9.21
C ALA A 81 7.29 3.76 9.51
N ALA A 82 7.85 4.48 8.53
CA ALA A 82 8.15 5.89 8.68
C ALA A 82 6.88 6.73 8.94
N VAL A 83 5.80 6.46 8.20
CA VAL A 83 4.50 7.11 8.44
C VAL A 83 3.95 6.76 9.81
N LEU A 84 4.10 5.51 10.27
CA LEU A 84 3.68 5.08 11.61
C LEU A 84 4.46 5.82 12.70
N VAL A 85 5.78 5.92 12.58
CA VAL A 85 6.62 6.66 13.54
C VAL A 85 6.17 8.12 13.62
N LEU A 86 6.00 8.79 12.47
CA LEU A 86 5.52 10.17 12.43
C LEU A 86 4.13 10.31 13.06
N ALA A 87 3.22 9.36 12.82
CA ALA A 87 1.90 9.35 13.41
C ALA A 87 1.93 9.16 14.93
N LEU A 88 2.84 8.31 15.45
CA LEU A 88 3.01 8.10 16.89
C LEU A 88 3.56 9.34 17.60
N LEU A 89 4.48 10.08 16.99
CA LEU A 89 5.00 11.34 17.52
C LEU A 89 3.89 12.39 17.72
N CYS A 90 2.89 12.40 16.85
CA CYS A 90 1.78 13.35 16.89
C CYS A 90 0.45 12.70 17.31
N TYR A 91 0.48 11.48 17.89
CA TYR A 91 -0.69 10.62 18.07
C TYR A 91 -1.84 11.30 18.80
N LYS A 92 -1.57 11.91 19.96
CA LYS A 92 -2.62 12.50 20.80
C LYS A 92 -3.40 13.57 20.05
N LYS A 93 -2.70 14.50 19.40
CA LYS A 93 -3.29 15.65 18.73
C LYS A 93 -3.82 15.33 17.33
N CYS A 94 -3.07 14.57 16.54
CA CYS A 94 -3.40 14.36 15.14
C CYS A 94 -4.31 13.15 14.89
N VAL A 95 -4.14 12.08 15.66
CA VAL A 95 -4.82 10.81 15.40
C VAL A 95 -6.00 10.61 16.34
N LYS A 96 -5.80 10.80 17.66
CA LYS A 96 -6.83 10.51 18.66
C LYS A 96 -8.05 11.42 18.53
N GLU A 97 -7.84 12.70 18.30
CA GLU A 97 -8.90 13.72 18.26
C GLU A 97 -9.58 13.83 16.89
N ASN A 98 -8.95 13.33 15.83
CA ASN A 98 -9.47 13.46 14.48
C ASN A 98 -9.86 12.09 13.89
N ILE A 99 -11.15 11.89 13.66
CA ILE A 99 -11.69 10.61 13.15
C ILE A 99 -11.14 10.24 11.76
N ARG A 100 -10.89 11.22 10.88
CA ARG A 100 -10.31 10.98 9.55
C ARG A 100 -8.87 10.53 9.65
N ASN A 101 -8.07 11.20 10.48
CA ASN A 101 -6.67 10.83 10.68
C ASN A 101 -6.54 9.46 11.38
N ARG A 102 -7.49 9.13 12.26
CA ARG A 102 -7.56 7.80 12.88
C ARG A 102 -7.86 6.71 11.83
N PHE A 103 -8.76 6.98 10.89
CA PHE A 103 -9.01 6.10 9.76
C PHE A 103 -7.73 5.90 8.92
N TYR A 104 -7.03 6.98 8.56
CA TYR A 104 -5.77 6.89 7.81
C TYR A 104 -4.68 6.16 8.58
N PHE A 105 -4.63 6.35 9.90
CA PHE A 105 -3.71 5.62 10.77
C PHE A 105 -3.96 4.11 10.71
N TYR A 106 -5.20 3.67 10.78
CA TYR A 106 -5.53 2.24 10.67
C TYR A 106 -5.34 1.71 9.25
N CYS A 107 -5.53 2.50 8.22
CA CYS A 107 -5.16 2.12 6.85
C CYS A 107 -3.65 1.88 6.74
N ASN A 108 -2.82 2.79 7.28
CA ASN A 108 -1.37 2.62 7.28
C ASN A 108 -0.93 1.40 8.10
N LEU A 109 -1.51 1.21 9.28
CA LEU A 109 -1.21 0.05 10.14
C LEU A 109 -1.61 -1.26 9.43
N GLY A 110 -2.79 -1.31 8.81
CA GLY A 110 -3.24 -2.45 8.03
C GLY A 110 -2.31 -2.76 6.85
N ALA A 111 -1.87 -1.74 6.12
CA ALA A 111 -0.90 -1.91 5.03
C ALA A 111 0.44 -2.46 5.54
N LEU A 112 0.96 -1.93 6.66
CA LEU A 112 2.20 -2.40 7.26
C LEU A 112 2.09 -3.87 7.66
N VAL A 113 1.01 -4.26 8.35
CA VAL A 113 0.75 -5.65 8.74
C VAL A 113 0.68 -6.55 7.51
N MET A 114 -0.02 -6.14 6.46
CA MET A 114 -0.10 -6.91 5.22
C MET A 114 1.27 -7.10 4.56
N TYR A 115 2.06 -6.05 4.44
CA TYR A 115 3.40 -6.15 3.85
C TYR A 115 4.36 -7.01 4.66
N VAL A 116 4.22 -7.06 5.98
CA VAL A 116 5.07 -7.87 6.86
C VAL A 116 4.56 -9.31 6.95
N CYS A 117 3.27 -9.50 7.26
CA CYS A 117 2.73 -10.83 7.59
C CYS A 117 2.28 -11.62 6.36
N CYS A 118 1.88 -10.94 5.29
CA CYS A 118 1.27 -11.57 4.11
C CYS A 118 2.15 -11.40 2.84
N SER A 119 3.45 -11.13 3.00
CA SER A 119 4.38 -10.89 1.89
C SER A 119 4.51 -12.08 0.92
N PHE A 120 4.19 -13.29 1.38
CA PHE A 120 4.14 -14.50 0.56
C PHE A 120 2.96 -14.54 -0.41
N LEU A 121 1.94 -13.68 -0.25
CA LEU A 121 0.78 -13.61 -1.13
C LEU A 121 1.01 -12.62 -2.27
N PRO A 122 0.89 -13.03 -3.53
CA PRO A 122 1.22 -12.21 -4.70
C PRO A 122 0.36 -10.95 -4.84
N ILE A 123 -0.89 -11.00 -4.38
CA ILE A 123 -1.85 -9.90 -4.49
C ILE A 123 -1.65 -8.79 -3.44
N ILE A 124 -0.81 -9.03 -2.44
CA ILE A 124 -0.66 -8.12 -1.27
C ILE A 124 -0.17 -6.73 -1.66
N SER A 125 0.72 -6.61 -2.63
CA SER A 125 1.19 -5.30 -3.10
C SER A 125 0.03 -4.44 -3.62
N ARG A 126 -0.89 -5.04 -4.37
CA ARG A 126 -2.08 -4.33 -4.91
C ARG A 126 -3.04 -3.92 -3.80
N ILE A 127 -3.32 -4.82 -2.86
CA ILE A 127 -4.19 -4.52 -1.71
C ILE A 127 -3.55 -3.43 -0.83
N GLY A 128 -2.24 -3.52 -0.59
CA GLY A 128 -1.50 -2.52 0.15
C GLY A 128 -1.58 -1.12 -0.48
N TYR A 129 -1.58 -1.00 -1.81
CA TYR A 129 -1.75 0.29 -2.48
C TYR A 129 -3.11 0.93 -2.20
N TYR A 130 -4.19 0.17 -2.14
CA TYR A 130 -5.50 0.72 -1.78
C TYR A 130 -5.54 1.32 -0.37
N LEU A 131 -4.73 0.81 0.55
CA LEU A 131 -4.61 1.37 1.89
C LEU A 131 -3.64 2.56 1.94
N THR A 132 -2.50 2.46 1.24
CA THR A 132 -1.45 3.48 1.30
C THR A 132 -1.74 4.72 0.47
N ILE A 133 -2.73 4.70 -0.45
CA ILE A 133 -3.18 5.91 -1.15
C ILE A 133 -3.64 7.00 -0.17
N THR A 134 -4.09 6.61 1.01
CA THR A 134 -4.47 7.54 2.09
C THR A 134 -3.30 8.38 2.59
N HIS A 135 -2.05 8.01 2.30
CA HIS A 135 -0.86 8.79 2.66
C HIS A 135 -0.85 10.18 2.02
N ILE A 136 -1.51 10.37 0.87
CA ILE A 136 -1.67 11.67 0.20
C ILE A 136 -2.33 12.69 1.14
N PHE A 137 -3.28 12.25 1.97
CA PHE A 137 -3.97 13.09 2.93
C PHE A 137 -3.35 13.02 4.32
N PHE A 138 -2.85 11.85 4.69
CA PHE A 138 -2.36 11.59 6.04
C PHE A 138 -1.03 12.29 6.33
N LEU A 139 -0.05 12.23 5.43
CA LEU A 139 1.25 12.87 5.61
C LEU A 139 1.15 14.38 5.82
N PRO A 140 0.42 15.16 4.99
CA PRO A 140 0.23 16.58 5.24
C PRO A 140 -0.46 16.86 6.57
N ALA A 141 -1.46 16.05 6.96
CA ALA A 141 -2.14 16.21 8.23
C ALA A 141 -1.22 15.99 9.43
N LEU A 142 -0.35 14.96 9.38
CA LEU A 142 0.64 14.69 10.42
C LEU A 142 1.67 15.81 10.54
N VAL A 143 2.25 16.23 9.41
CA VAL A 143 3.26 17.29 9.39
C VAL A 143 2.69 18.60 9.94
N ASN A 144 1.48 18.97 9.55
CA ASN A 144 0.84 20.20 10.04
C ASN A 144 0.44 20.11 11.52
N GLY A 145 0.29 18.92 12.07
CA GLY A 145 0.02 18.71 13.50
C GLY A 145 1.22 18.85 14.43
N ILE A 146 2.43 18.97 13.89
CA ILE A 146 3.65 19.19 14.69
C ILE A 146 3.64 20.62 15.24
N GLU A 147 3.71 20.77 16.56
CA GLU A 147 3.66 22.08 17.23
C GLU A 147 4.93 22.90 17.02
N ASN A 148 6.08 22.25 17.17
CA ASN A 148 7.36 22.91 16.98
C ASN A 148 7.56 23.31 15.51
N GLU A 149 7.62 24.61 15.26
CA GLU A 149 7.71 25.15 13.90
C GLU A 149 8.98 24.71 13.15
N LYS A 150 10.13 24.64 13.84
CA LYS A 150 11.38 24.17 13.24
C LYS A 150 11.29 22.71 12.84
N LEU A 151 10.76 21.87 13.74
CA LEU A 151 10.57 20.45 13.48
C LEU A 151 9.54 20.23 12.36
N ARG A 152 8.46 21.01 12.33
CA ARG A 152 7.45 20.96 11.27
C ARG A 152 8.04 21.29 9.90
N LYS A 153 8.86 22.35 9.81
CA LYS A 153 9.55 22.73 8.56
C LYS A 153 10.52 21.62 8.11
N LEU A 154 11.28 21.06 9.06
CA LEU A 154 12.22 19.96 8.78
C LEU A 154 11.46 18.70 8.28
N CYS A 155 10.41 18.29 8.98
CA CYS A 155 9.60 17.14 8.57
C CYS A 155 8.94 17.36 7.20
N ARG A 156 8.46 18.58 6.91
CA ARG A 156 7.90 18.94 5.61
C ARG A 156 8.95 18.80 4.50
N ALA A 157 10.13 19.36 4.70
CA ALA A 157 11.24 19.24 3.76
C ALA A 157 11.64 17.75 3.56
N GLY A 158 11.73 16.99 4.65
CA GLY A 158 12.04 15.57 4.62
C GLY A 158 11.01 14.73 3.82
N VAL A 159 9.72 14.99 4.02
CA VAL A 159 8.65 14.30 3.26
C VAL A 159 8.72 14.64 1.77
N ILE A 160 8.94 15.92 1.42
CA ILE A 160 9.08 16.35 0.02
C ILE A 160 10.31 15.69 -0.60
N LEU A 161 11.45 15.74 0.08
CA LEU A 161 12.69 15.13 -0.41
C LEU A 161 12.54 13.62 -0.60
N ALA A 162 11.94 12.92 0.38
CA ALA A 162 11.66 11.49 0.27
C ALA A 162 10.75 11.17 -0.93
N GLY A 163 9.75 12.00 -1.20
CA GLY A 163 8.88 11.87 -2.37
C GLY A 163 9.65 12.03 -3.68
N ILE A 164 10.53 13.04 -3.78
CA ILE A 164 11.37 13.27 -4.97
C ILE A 164 12.33 12.11 -5.17
N VAL A 165 13.01 11.65 -4.12
CA VAL A 165 13.94 10.50 -4.20
C VAL A 165 13.19 9.23 -4.61
N TYR A 166 12.03 8.97 -4.00
CA TYR A 166 11.21 7.81 -4.37
C TYR A 166 10.80 7.86 -5.84
N PHE A 167 10.37 9.02 -6.33
CA PHE A 167 9.99 9.20 -7.74
C PHE A 167 11.19 9.02 -8.67
N ALA A 168 12.35 9.58 -8.33
CA ALA A 168 13.58 9.41 -9.11
C ALA A 168 14.01 7.93 -9.18
N VAL A 169 14.02 7.22 -8.05
CA VAL A 169 14.32 5.79 -8.01
C VAL A 169 13.31 4.98 -8.83
N PHE A 170 12.02 5.31 -8.73
CA PHE A 170 10.98 4.65 -9.52
C PHE A 170 11.22 4.85 -11.03
N ILE A 171 11.47 6.08 -11.48
CA ILE A 171 11.72 6.37 -12.92
C ILE A 171 12.98 5.65 -13.39
N LEU A 172 14.07 5.68 -12.62
CA LEU A 172 15.36 5.12 -13.05
C LEU A 172 15.37 3.57 -13.03
N MET A 173 14.66 2.95 -12.10
CA MET A 173 14.77 1.51 -11.88
C MET A 173 13.55 0.72 -12.37
N LYS A 174 12.36 1.31 -12.38
CA LYS A 174 11.11 0.58 -12.61
C LYS A 174 10.34 1.00 -13.85
N ALA A 175 10.50 2.22 -14.29
CA ALA A 175 9.68 2.76 -15.39
C ALA A 175 9.96 2.11 -16.75
N GLY A 176 11.15 1.54 -16.93
CA GLY A 176 11.55 0.79 -18.13
C GLY A 176 11.24 -0.70 -18.10
N GLU A 177 10.82 -1.25 -16.95
CA GLU A 177 10.49 -2.68 -16.86
C GLU A 177 9.29 -3.03 -17.75
N ASN A 178 9.33 -4.21 -18.38
CA ASN A 178 8.30 -4.70 -19.32
C ASN A 178 6.87 -4.68 -18.73
N GLY A 179 6.73 -4.84 -17.41
CA GLY A 179 5.44 -4.80 -16.73
C GLY A 179 4.82 -3.41 -16.61
N LEU A 180 5.61 -2.34 -16.56
CA LEU A 180 5.14 -0.97 -16.35
C LEU A 180 5.12 -0.14 -17.64
N ARG A 181 6.11 -0.31 -18.51
CA ARG A 181 6.23 0.35 -19.84
C ARG A 181 5.93 1.85 -19.83
N ILE A 182 6.40 2.56 -18.80
CA ILE A 182 6.22 4.02 -18.72
C ILE A 182 7.28 4.74 -19.55
N LEU A 183 8.47 4.16 -19.66
CA LEU A 183 9.56 4.66 -20.48
C LEU A 183 10.03 3.59 -21.48
N PRO A 184 10.24 3.95 -22.78
CA PRO A 184 9.94 5.25 -23.36
C PRO A 184 8.44 5.51 -23.44
N TYR A 185 8.03 6.75 -23.18
CA TYR A 185 6.62 7.14 -23.21
C TYR A 185 6.09 7.15 -24.64
N GLN A 186 5.10 6.31 -24.91
CA GLN A 186 4.48 6.20 -26.23
C GLN A 186 2.98 6.51 -26.13
N THR A 187 2.48 7.28 -27.09
CA THR A 187 1.06 7.56 -27.23
C THR A 187 0.60 7.17 -28.62
N PHE A 188 -0.70 7.05 -28.83
CA PHE A 188 -1.28 6.84 -30.16
C PHE A 188 -0.97 7.97 -31.16
N LEU A 189 -0.51 9.12 -30.68
CA LEU A 189 -0.10 10.27 -31.51
C LEU A 189 1.37 10.19 -31.97
N PHE A 190 2.21 9.42 -31.24
CA PHE A 190 3.63 9.27 -31.54
C PHE A 190 3.89 7.81 -31.88
N HIS A 191 3.80 7.47 -33.17
CA HIS A 191 3.77 6.12 -33.72
C HIS A 191 5.13 5.46 -34.00
N GLU A 192 6.22 6.01 -33.57
CA GLU A 192 7.46 5.24 -33.65
C GLU A 192 7.39 4.14 -32.57
N MET A 193 6.80 3.00 -32.94
CA MET A 193 6.82 1.83 -32.11
C MET A 193 8.26 1.36 -31.95
N VAL A 194 8.81 1.54 -30.76
CA VAL A 194 10.02 0.79 -30.38
C VAL A 194 9.64 -0.69 -30.45
N PRO A 195 10.35 -1.52 -31.24
CA PRO A 195 10.04 -2.93 -31.34
C PRO A 195 10.00 -3.53 -29.93
N ILE A 196 8.98 -4.34 -29.68
CA ILE A 196 8.87 -5.10 -28.44
C ILE A 196 10.11 -6.00 -28.41
N LEU A 197 10.98 -5.83 -27.42
CA LEU A 197 12.20 -6.63 -27.21
C LEU A 197 11.92 -8.13 -26.94
N SER A 198 10.70 -8.62 -27.24
CA SER A 198 10.32 -10.03 -27.11
C SER A 198 10.95 -10.92 -28.19
N ASP A 199 11.66 -10.37 -29.19
CA ASP A 199 12.20 -11.14 -30.31
C ASP A 199 13.71 -11.22 -30.33
N VAL A 200 14.36 -10.94 -29.20
CA VAL A 200 15.79 -11.19 -29.01
C VAL A 200 15.93 -12.25 -27.90
N THR A 201 15.76 -13.49 -28.31
CA THR A 201 16.26 -14.68 -27.58
C THR A 201 17.75 -14.80 -27.69
#